data_a7e5016bf64daabba93d1f4f6899c2a0
#
_entry.id   a7e5016bf64daabba93d1f4f6899c2a0
#
_cell.length_a   1.000
_cell.length_b   1.000
_cell.length_c   1.000
_cell.angle_alpha   90.00
_cell.angle_beta   90.00
_cell.angle_gamma   90.00
#
_symmetry.space_group_name_H-M   'P 1'
#
loop_
_entity.id
_entity.type
_entity.pdbx_description
1 polymer ?
#
loop_
_entity_poly.entity_id
_entity_poly.type
_entity_poly.pdbx_seq_one_letter_code
_entity_poly.pdbx_strand_id
1 'polypeptide(L)' 'MDIQFYANVIEMRKWQKEYFQTRSKRALEQAKYFEREVDKQLAAAAKTVDDAFQKKQ' A
#
# COMPACT_ATOMS: atom_id res chain seq x y z
N MET A 1 5.71 -5.30 -12.46
CA MET A 1 5.45 -4.63 -11.21
C MET A 1 6.73 -4.32 -10.48
N ASP A 2 6.72 -3.20 -9.82
CA ASP A 2 7.88 -2.67 -9.13
C ASP A 2 8.18 -3.46 -7.86
N ILE A 3 9.45 -3.79 -7.67
CA ILE A 3 9.91 -4.48 -6.46
C ILE A 3 9.65 -3.65 -5.20
N GLN A 4 9.73 -2.32 -5.34
CA GLN A 4 9.43 -1.42 -4.24
C GLN A 4 7.98 -1.52 -3.78
N PHE A 5 7.07 -1.72 -4.71
CA PHE A 5 5.67 -1.92 -4.38
C PHE A 5 5.48 -3.18 -3.54
N TYR A 6 6.09 -4.29 -3.94
CA TYR A 6 6.01 -5.54 -3.17
C TYR A 6 6.61 -5.36 -1.79
N ALA A 7 7.76 -4.69 -1.70
CA ALA A 7 8.41 -4.45 -0.42
C ALA A 7 7.49 -3.65 0.51
N ASN A 8 6.82 -2.63 -0.02
CA ASN A 8 5.90 -1.81 0.77
C ASN A 8 4.70 -2.62 1.24
N VAL A 9 4.16 -3.49 0.39
CA VAL A 9 3.04 -4.35 0.78
C VAL A 9 3.46 -5.33 1.88
N ILE A 10 4.63 -5.92 1.74
CA ILE A 10 5.15 -6.86 2.75
C ILE A 10 5.31 -6.15 4.09
N GLU A 11 5.91 -4.96 4.09
CA GLU A 11 6.10 -4.20 5.32
C GLU A 11 4.78 -3.76 5.92
N MET A 12 3.85 -3.32 5.08
CA MET A 12 2.51 -2.95 5.55
C MET A 12 1.84 -4.10 6.29
N ARG A 13 1.85 -5.31 5.68
CA ARG A 13 1.22 -6.47 6.29
C ARG A 13 1.93 -6.88 7.57
N LYS A 14 3.25 -6.82 7.59
CA LYS A 14 4.05 -7.12 8.78
C LYS A 14 3.64 -6.25 9.96
N TRP A 15 3.54 -4.93 9.74
CA TRP A 15 3.21 -4.01 10.81
C TRP A 15 1.74 -4.08 11.21
N GLN A 16 0.85 -4.41 10.28
CA GLN A 16 -0.55 -4.63 10.60
C GLN A 16 -0.71 -5.82 11.55
N LYS A 17 -0.01 -6.93 11.27
CA LYS A 17 -0.03 -8.11 12.12
C LYS A 17 0.56 -7.81 13.50
N GLU A 18 1.67 -7.10 13.52
CA GLU A 18 2.32 -6.70 14.77
C GLU A 18 1.37 -5.88 15.63
N TYR A 19 0.69 -4.93 15.02
CA TYR A 19 -0.27 -4.10 15.74
C TYR A 19 -1.40 -4.95 16.33
N PHE A 20 -1.93 -5.90 15.59
CA PHE A 20 -3.00 -6.76 16.09
C PHE A 20 -2.55 -7.60 17.28
N GLN A 21 -1.28 -7.99 17.31
CA GLN A 21 -0.75 -8.81 18.40
C GLN A 21 -0.41 -7.98 19.63
N THR A 22 0.23 -6.85 19.44
CA THR A 22 0.79 -6.06 20.55
C THR A 22 0.02 -4.78 20.87
N ARG A 23 -0.79 -4.30 19.90
CA ARG A 23 -1.47 -3.00 19.97
C ARG A 23 -0.48 -1.86 20.20
N SER A 24 0.75 -2.04 19.77
CA SER A 24 1.80 -1.04 19.90
C SER A 24 1.49 0.16 19.03
N LYS A 25 1.60 1.35 19.61
CA LYS A 25 1.41 2.59 18.87
C LYS A 25 2.42 2.73 17.74
N ARG A 26 3.66 2.28 18.00
CA ARG A 26 4.69 2.30 16.97
C ARG A 26 4.31 1.42 15.77
N ALA A 27 3.79 0.23 16.04
CA ALA A 27 3.37 -0.68 14.97
C ALA A 27 2.25 -0.05 14.16
N LEU A 28 1.31 0.62 14.83
CA LEU A 28 0.22 1.30 14.13
C LEU A 28 0.75 2.41 13.22
N GLU A 29 1.69 3.21 13.72
CA GLU A 29 2.28 4.30 12.94
C GLU A 29 3.02 3.78 11.71
N GLN A 30 3.77 2.70 11.88
CA GLN A 30 4.49 2.07 10.77
C GLN A 30 3.51 1.50 9.74
N ALA A 31 2.45 0.82 10.22
CA ALA A 31 1.44 0.28 9.33
C ALA A 31 0.80 1.41 8.50
N LYS A 32 0.44 2.51 9.14
CA LYS A 32 -0.17 3.65 8.44
C LYS A 32 0.77 4.25 7.41
N TYR A 33 2.06 4.34 7.75
CA TYR A 33 3.05 4.85 6.80
C TYR A 33 3.08 4.01 5.53
N PHE A 34 3.18 2.68 5.67
CA PHE A 34 3.25 1.80 4.51
C PHE A 34 1.91 1.72 3.78
N GLU A 35 0.80 1.83 4.50
CA GLU A 35 -0.52 1.91 3.86
C GLU A 35 -0.59 3.11 2.92
N ARG A 36 -0.10 4.26 3.36
CA ARG A 36 -0.09 5.46 2.50
C ARG A 36 0.81 5.28 1.29
N GLU A 37 1.98 4.64 1.47
CA GLU A 37 2.87 4.40 0.34
C GLU A 37 2.26 3.46 -0.68
N VAL A 38 1.61 2.39 -0.21
CA VAL A 38 0.91 1.46 -1.08
C VAL A 38 -0.24 2.17 -1.78
N ASP A 39 -1.01 2.97 -1.06
CA ASP A 39 -2.15 3.71 -1.64
C ASP A 39 -1.69 4.66 -2.74
N LYS A 40 -0.56 5.35 -2.56
CA LYS A 40 -0.03 6.23 -3.59
C LYS A 40 0.30 5.46 -4.87
N GLN A 41 0.91 4.30 -4.70
CA GLN A 41 1.28 3.48 -5.85
C GLN A 41 0.06 2.90 -6.54
N LEU A 42 -0.93 2.47 -5.75
CA LEU A 42 -2.18 1.97 -6.30
C LEU A 42 -2.96 3.08 -7.02
N ALA A 43 -2.97 4.27 -6.46
CA ALA A 43 -3.66 5.40 -7.10
C ALA A 43 -3.03 5.73 -8.44
N ALA A 44 -1.70 5.72 -8.53
CA ALA A 44 -1.01 5.97 -9.79
C ALA A 44 -1.34 4.88 -10.83
N ALA A 45 -1.34 3.61 -10.39
CA ALA A 45 -1.67 2.49 -11.27
C ALA A 45 -3.13 2.54 -11.69
N ALA A 46 -4.03 2.88 -10.77
CA ALA A 46 -5.47 2.98 -11.06
C ALA A 46 -5.75 4.05 -12.10
N LYS A 47 -5.05 5.18 -12.00
CA LYS A 47 -5.21 6.25 -12.98
C LYS A 47 -4.83 5.76 -14.38
N THR A 48 -3.73 5.03 -14.49
CA THR A 48 -3.29 4.47 -15.76
C THR A 48 -4.33 3.50 -16.32
N VAL A 49 -4.88 2.64 -15.46
CA VAL A 49 -5.91 1.68 -15.88
C VAL A 49 -7.17 2.41 -16.33
N ASP A 50 -7.62 3.42 -15.59
CA ASP A 50 -8.79 4.22 -15.95
C ASP A 50 -8.60 4.90 -17.30
N ASP A 51 -7.42 5.48 -17.53
CA ASP A 51 -7.12 6.12 -18.80
C ASP A 51 -7.21 5.12 -19.97
N ALA A 52 -6.70 3.90 -19.74
CA ALA A 52 -6.76 2.85 -20.74
C ALA A 52 -8.20 2.43 -21.02
N PHE A 53 -9.03 2.33 -19.98
CA PHE A 53 -10.44 2.00 -20.16
C PHE A 53 -11.19 3.09 -20.93
N GLN A 54 -10.92 4.35 -20.61
CA GLN A 54 -11.59 5.46 -21.28
C GLN A 54 -11.23 5.53 -22.76
N LYS A 55 -10.01 5.17 -23.10
CA LYS A 55 -9.58 5.17 -24.50
C LYS A 55 -10.30 4.13 -25.35
N LYS A 56 -10.85 3.11 -24.74
CA LYS A 56 -11.55 2.05 -25.44
C LYS A 56 -13.01 2.38 -25.77
N GLN A 57 -13.50 3.44 -25.22
CA GLN A 57 -14.86 3.91 -25.46
C GLN A 57 -14.84 5.02 -26.49
#